data_1765d215a62f5a5ec0f144303a6346f7
#
_entry.id   1765d215a62f5a5ec0f144303a6346f7
#
_cell.length_a   1.000
_cell.length_b   1.000
_cell.length_c   1.000
_cell.angle_alpha   90.00
_cell.angle_beta   90.00
_cell.angle_gamma   90.00
#
_symmetry.space_group_name_H-M   'P 1'
#
loop_
_entity.id
_entity.type
_entity.pdbx_description
1 polymer ?
#
loop_
_entity_poly.entity_id
_entity_poly.type
_entity_poly.pdbx_seq_one_letter_code
_entity_poly.pdbx_strand_id
1 'polypeptide(L)'
;MKKNLCLFTLFLSLISASVQAGPLAFVTITPQKYFVDKVSGGEIPVSIMVEPGANPHAYEPRPRQMAELATASIYFTIGDSFDQTWLERITSASPGMTVVHTAEGITKIPMKEEHSHGEEHAGDGHKGETHDAHEVRGPDHDDHDQGTLDPHIWLDPALVKIQVASIREGLSTVDPERADLYAANARAFEKELDTLDLEIRSILQPLPQEKRTFLVFHPSWGYFAKAYGLTQASIEVDGKEPSPRDLARIIAAGKESGAKVVFVQPQFSEKSAAVIAKQIGAKIVRLDPLAADWAENLRSAARAFAGALE
;
A
#
# COMPACT_ATOMS: atom_id res chain seq x y z
N MET A 1 87.28 -3.61 19.90
CA MET A 1 86.02 -3.07 20.34
C MET A 1 85.04 -3.18 19.16
N LYS A 2 84.14 -4.21 19.16
CA LYS A 2 83.13 -4.43 18.09
C LYS A 2 81.79 -3.89 18.62
N LYS A 3 81.23 -2.84 18.00
CA LYS A 3 79.90 -2.30 18.28
C LYS A 3 78.85 -3.10 17.54
N ASN A 4 78.03 -3.87 18.28
CA ASN A 4 76.82 -4.52 17.72
C ASN A 4 75.70 -3.52 17.62
N LEU A 5 75.24 -3.20 16.39
CA LEU A 5 74.09 -2.37 16.09
C LEU A 5 72.88 -3.29 15.97
N CYS A 6 72.03 -3.35 17.00
CA CYS A 6 70.73 -4.03 16.94
C CYS A 6 69.73 -3.17 16.15
N LEU A 7 69.36 -3.66 14.97
CA LEU A 7 68.34 -3.08 14.12
C LEU A 7 66.96 -3.60 14.63
N PHE A 8 66.19 -2.73 15.29
CA PHE A 8 64.86 -3.08 15.75
C PHE A 8 63.86 -2.76 14.62
N THR A 9 63.46 -3.78 13.85
CA THR A 9 62.44 -3.61 12.79
C THR A 9 61.07 -3.60 13.45
N LEU A 10 60.44 -2.41 13.45
CA LEU A 10 59.07 -2.18 13.89
C LEU A 10 58.11 -2.68 12.80
N PHE A 11 57.44 -3.81 13.02
CA PHE A 11 56.41 -4.32 12.13
C PHE A 11 55.10 -3.58 12.42
N LEU A 12 54.80 -2.60 11.58
CA LEU A 12 53.54 -1.85 11.62
C LEU A 12 52.47 -2.70 10.90
N SER A 13 51.69 -3.47 11.67
CA SER A 13 50.53 -4.20 11.15
C SER A 13 49.43 -3.23 10.78
N LEU A 14 49.27 -2.94 9.49
CA LEU A 14 48.07 -2.26 8.98
C LEU A 14 46.88 -3.22 9.13
N ILE A 15 46.06 -2.99 10.16
CA ILE A 15 44.72 -3.59 10.25
C ILE A 15 43.87 -2.85 9.21
N SER A 16 43.70 -3.45 8.04
CA SER A 16 42.71 -3.03 7.06
C SER A 16 41.33 -3.35 7.64
N ALA A 17 40.70 -2.36 8.27
CA ALA A 17 39.28 -2.45 8.56
C ALA A 17 38.55 -2.49 7.21
N SER A 18 38.06 -3.67 6.83
CA SER A 18 37.10 -3.79 5.74
C SER A 18 35.87 -2.98 6.16
N VAL A 19 35.65 -1.85 5.52
CA VAL A 19 34.37 -1.14 5.60
C VAL A 19 33.36 -2.08 4.93
N GLN A 20 32.67 -2.86 5.71
CA GLN A 20 31.55 -3.65 5.25
C GLN A 20 30.45 -2.65 4.89
N ALA A 21 30.06 -2.62 3.61
CA ALA A 21 28.93 -1.80 3.21
C ALA A 21 27.73 -2.20 4.08
N GLY A 22 27.08 -1.22 4.70
CA GLY A 22 25.91 -1.46 5.52
C GLY A 22 24.79 -2.14 4.73
N PRO A 23 23.78 -2.69 5.42
CA PRO A 23 22.68 -3.37 4.73
C PRO A 23 21.96 -2.43 3.77
N LEU A 24 21.65 -2.93 2.55
CA LEU A 24 20.77 -2.28 1.58
C LEU A 24 19.38 -2.86 1.76
N ALA A 25 18.38 -2.01 1.98
CA ALA A 25 16.99 -2.40 2.05
C ALA A 25 16.26 -2.11 0.74
N PHE A 26 15.32 -2.98 0.40
CA PHE A 26 14.32 -2.73 -0.63
C PHE A 26 12.92 -2.73 -0.02
N VAL A 27 12.04 -1.94 -0.62
CA VAL A 27 10.62 -1.87 -0.28
C VAL A 27 9.78 -1.98 -1.55
N THR A 28 8.55 -2.46 -1.46
CA THR A 28 7.67 -2.56 -2.62
C THR A 28 7.25 -1.16 -3.09
N ILE A 29 6.75 -0.31 -2.20
CA ILE A 29 6.14 0.99 -2.52
C ILE A 29 6.78 2.16 -1.76
N THR A 30 6.60 3.36 -2.30
CA THR A 30 7.18 4.60 -1.74
C THR A 30 6.86 4.86 -0.26
N PRO A 31 5.62 4.67 0.25
CA PRO A 31 5.32 4.86 1.68
C PRO A 31 6.15 3.99 2.62
N GLN A 32 6.47 2.76 2.24
CA GLN A 32 7.30 1.88 3.07
C GLN A 32 8.72 2.44 3.25
N LYS A 33 9.27 3.14 2.23
CA LYS A 33 10.56 3.81 2.41
C LYS A 33 10.51 4.83 3.55
N TYR A 34 9.44 5.63 3.63
CA TYR A 34 9.26 6.57 4.74
C TYR A 34 9.27 5.85 6.09
N PHE A 35 8.62 4.68 6.22
CA PHE A 35 8.60 3.91 7.45
C PHE A 35 9.97 3.34 7.80
N VAL A 36 10.68 2.77 6.81
CA VAL A 36 12.04 2.25 7.02
C VAL A 36 13.00 3.38 7.40
N ASP A 37 12.92 4.55 6.74
CA ASP A 37 13.74 5.73 7.09
C ASP A 37 13.48 6.20 8.53
N LYS A 38 12.22 6.20 8.98
CA LYS A 38 11.85 6.54 10.37
C LYS A 38 12.44 5.55 11.38
N VAL A 39 12.39 4.26 11.11
CA VAL A 39 12.91 3.23 12.02
C VAL A 39 14.44 3.17 11.99
N SER A 40 15.05 3.27 10.81
CA SER A 40 16.52 3.23 10.66
C SER A 40 17.20 4.55 11.06
N GLY A 41 16.44 5.66 11.20
CA GLY A 41 17.02 7.00 11.36
C GLY A 41 17.66 7.52 10.07
N GLY A 42 17.34 6.93 8.91
CA GLY A 42 17.95 7.24 7.62
C GLY A 42 19.34 6.65 7.40
N GLU A 43 19.81 5.81 8.32
CA GLU A 43 21.15 5.21 8.27
C GLU A 43 21.27 4.05 7.25
N ILE A 44 20.14 3.51 6.79
CA ILE A 44 20.10 2.41 5.82
C ILE A 44 19.65 2.94 4.47
N PRO A 45 20.43 2.74 3.38
CA PRO A 45 19.95 3.00 2.02
C PRO A 45 18.71 2.18 1.70
N VAL A 46 17.67 2.82 1.16
CA VAL A 46 16.40 2.17 0.80
C VAL A 46 16.08 2.42 -0.66
N SER A 47 16.00 1.34 -1.44
CA SER A 47 15.53 1.35 -2.83
C SER A 47 14.06 0.92 -2.90
N ILE A 48 13.33 1.43 -3.89
CA ILE A 48 11.89 1.20 -4.08
C ILE A 48 11.70 0.38 -5.35
N MET A 49 10.91 -0.69 -5.29
CA MET A 49 10.62 -1.51 -6.46
C MET A 49 9.67 -0.83 -7.43
N VAL A 50 8.50 -0.39 -6.96
CA VAL A 50 7.53 0.33 -7.79
C VAL A 50 7.90 1.80 -7.81
N GLU A 51 8.38 2.29 -8.94
CA GLU A 51 8.85 3.67 -9.08
C GLU A 51 7.74 4.69 -8.75
N PRO A 52 8.08 5.86 -8.16
CA PRO A 52 7.10 6.90 -7.87
C PRO A 52 6.26 7.28 -9.10
N GLY A 53 4.93 7.34 -8.92
CA GLY A 53 3.98 7.64 -9.98
C GLY A 53 3.58 6.44 -10.85
N ALA A 54 4.24 5.28 -10.70
CA ALA A 54 3.82 4.05 -11.36
C ALA A 54 2.66 3.37 -10.64
N ASN A 55 1.86 2.60 -11.39
CA ASN A 55 0.77 1.80 -10.84
C ASN A 55 1.31 0.43 -10.38
N PRO A 56 1.27 0.09 -9.08
CA PRO A 56 1.76 -1.20 -8.57
C PRO A 56 1.07 -2.41 -9.21
N HIS A 57 -0.21 -2.28 -9.59
CA HIS A 57 -0.99 -3.37 -10.18
C HIS A 57 -0.53 -3.78 -11.59
N ALA A 58 0.22 -2.91 -12.27
CA ALA A 58 0.69 -3.15 -13.63
C ALA A 58 2.20 -2.93 -13.80
N TYR A 59 2.94 -2.80 -12.68
CA TYR A 59 4.36 -2.52 -12.73
C TYR A 59 5.19 -3.77 -13.01
N GLU A 60 6.14 -3.66 -13.91
CA GLU A 60 7.14 -4.68 -14.20
C GLU A 60 8.53 -4.17 -13.82
N PRO A 61 9.30 -4.88 -12.96
CA PRO A 61 10.64 -4.46 -12.57
C PRO A 61 11.59 -4.43 -13.78
N ARG A 62 12.40 -3.38 -13.86
CA ARG A 62 13.43 -3.28 -14.89
C ARG A 62 14.61 -4.19 -14.57
N PRO A 63 15.34 -4.69 -15.57
CA PRO A 63 16.53 -5.55 -15.35
C PRO A 63 17.56 -4.92 -14.39
N ARG A 64 17.74 -3.60 -14.44
CA ARG A 64 18.64 -2.88 -13.52
C ARG A 64 18.17 -2.95 -12.06
N GLN A 65 16.87 -2.82 -11.80
CA GLN A 65 16.31 -2.94 -10.44
C GLN A 65 16.51 -4.35 -9.89
N MET A 66 16.28 -5.38 -10.71
CA MET A 66 16.54 -6.78 -10.33
C MET A 66 18.02 -7.03 -10.03
N ALA A 67 18.95 -6.42 -10.79
CA ALA A 67 20.38 -6.53 -10.53
C ALA A 67 20.79 -5.81 -9.24
N GLU A 68 20.19 -4.65 -8.92
CA GLU A 68 20.41 -3.94 -7.66
C GLU A 68 19.84 -4.73 -6.49
N LEU A 69 18.62 -5.25 -6.62
CA LEU A 69 17.96 -6.09 -5.63
C LEU A 69 18.80 -7.32 -5.26
N ALA A 70 19.54 -7.90 -6.21
CA ALA A 70 20.43 -9.04 -5.96
C ALA A 70 21.54 -8.74 -4.92
N THR A 71 21.79 -7.46 -4.63
CA THR A 71 22.75 -7.02 -3.61
C THR A 71 22.09 -6.63 -2.27
N ALA A 72 20.75 -6.67 -2.20
CA ALA A 72 20.00 -6.29 -1.02
C ALA A 72 20.15 -7.29 0.12
N SER A 73 20.20 -6.77 1.34
CA SER A 73 20.21 -7.56 2.57
C SER A 73 18.79 -7.92 3.04
N ILE A 74 17.82 -7.04 2.73
CA ILE A 74 16.45 -7.17 3.22
C ILE A 74 15.44 -6.55 2.22
N TYR A 75 14.28 -7.21 2.09
CA TYR A 75 13.14 -6.75 1.31
C TYR A 75 11.88 -6.73 2.16
N PHE A 76 11.22 -5.57 2.23
CA PHE A 76 9.95 -5.40 2.94
C PHE A 76 8.79 -5.43 1.94
N THR A 77 7.99 -6.49 1.98
CA THR A 77 6.79 -6.63 1.14
C THR A 77 5.59 -5.96 1.79
N ILE A 78 4.64 -5.49 0.98
CA ILE A 78 3.33 -4.97 1.44
C ILE A 78 2.19 -5.98 1.21
N GLY A 79 2.43 -7.01 0.38
CA GLY A 79 1.46 -8.04 0.05
C GLY A 79 0.36 -7.55 -0.89
N ASP A 80 0.71 -6.64 -1.82
CA ASP A 80 -0.14 -6.20 -2.92
C ASP A 80 -0.01 -7.13 -4.15
N SER A 81 -0.65 -6.78 -5.25
CA SER A 81 -0.60 -7.56 -6.50
C SER A 81 0.80 -7.61 -7.13
N PHE A 82 1.63 -6.59 -6.90
CA PHE A 82 3.03 -6.61 -7.33
C PHE A 82 3.79 -7.73 -6.59
N ASP A 83 3.71 -7.75 -5.26
CA ASP A 83 4.37 -8.79 -4.46
C ASP A 83 3.86 -10.19 -4.83
N GLN A 84 2.54 -10.36 -5.01
CA GLN A 84 1.97 -11.65 -5.45
C GLN A 84 2.54 -12.15 -6.77
N THR A 85 2.82 -11.25 -7.70
CA THR A 85 3.33 -11.57 -9.04
C THR A 85 4.84 -11.80 -9.06
N TRP A 86 5.59 -11.02 -8.29
CA TRP A 86 7.05 -10.91 -8.46
C TRP A 86 7.86 -11.50 -7.32
N LEU A 87 7.29 -11.74 -6.12
CA LEU A 87 8.04 -12.13 -4.92
C LEU A 87 8.87 -13.42 -5.13
N GLU A 88 8.30 -14.42 -5.78
CA GLU A 88 9.02 -15.68 -6.06
C GLU A 88 10.27 -15.44 -6.94
N ARG A 89 10.16 -14.59 -7.96
CA ARG A 89 11.29 -14.22 -8.82
C ARG A 89 12.33 -13.39 -8.07
N ILE A 90 11.85 -12.48 -7.21
CA ILE A 90 12.69 -11.63 -6.36
C ILE A 90 13.52 -12.50 -5.41
N THR A 91 12.89 -13.40 -4.69
CA THR A 91 13.57 -14.30 -3.73
C THR A 91 14.52 -15.29 -4.42
N SER A 92 14.13 -15.77 -5.60
CA SER A 92 15.01 -16.64 -6.42
C SER A 92 16.26 -15.90 -6.92
N ALA A 93 16.16 -14.62 -7.22
CA ALA A 93 17.29 -13.79 -7.64
C ALA A 93 18.25 -13.43 -6.49
N SER A 94 17.78 -13.48 -5.24
CA SER A 94 18.53 -13.10 -4.03
C SER A 94 18.32 -14.12 -2.90
N PRO A 95 18.84 -15.35 -2.96
CA PRO A 95 18.56 -16.40 -1.99
C PRO A 95 19.03 -16.09 -0.56
N GLY A 96 19.96 -15.15 -0.38
CA GLY A 96 20.48 -14.72 0.93
C GLY A 96 19.75 -13.51 1.52
N MET A 97 18.80 -12.92 0.80
CA MET A 97 18.06 -11.74 1.24
C MET A 97 16.96 -12.12 2.24
N THR A 98 16.89 -11.39 3.34
CA THR A 98 15.79 -11.52 4.31
C THR A 98 14.53 -10.90 3.72
N VAL A 99 13.41 -11.62 3.73
CA VAL A 99 12.10 -11.10 3.32
C VAL A 99 11.22 -10.89 4.55
N VAL A 100 10.64 -9.70 4.66
CA VAL A 100 9.74 -9.32 5.77
C VAL A 100 8.38 -8.95 5.22
N HIS A 101 7.35 -9.67 5.65
CA HIS A 101 5.96 -9.43 5.26
C HIS A 101 5.34 -8.39 6.20
N THR A 102 5.37 -7.10 5.82
CA THR A 102 4.90 -6.01 6.70
C THR A 102 3.39 -6.02 6.92
N ALA A 103 2.63 -6.76 6.12
CA ALA A 103 1.19 -6.97 6.29
C ALA A 103 0.84 -8.11 7.26
N GLU A 104 1.82 -8.84 7.78
CA GLU A 104 1.59 -9.94 8.72
C GLU A 104 0.94 -9.43 10.01
N GLY A 105 -0.06 -10.17 10.50
CA GLY A 105 -0.85 -9.76 11.67
C GLY A 105 -1.96 -8.74 11.38
N ILE A 106 -2.11 -8.25 10.14
CA ILE A 106 -3.17 -7.34 9.73
C ILE A 106 -4.32 -8.14 9.09
N THR A 107 -5.50 -8.06 9.68
CA THR A 107 -6.72 -8.58 9.04
C THR A 107 -7.15 -7.65 7.91
N LYS A 108 -6.94 -8.07 6.68
CA LYS A 108 -7.33 -7.31 5.49
C LYS A 108 -8.84 -7.24 5.36
N ILE A 109 -9.35 -6.09 4.89
CA ILE A 109 -10.76 -5.90 4.56
C ILE A 109 -11.01 -6.21 3.07
N PRO A 110 -12.24 -6.61 2.67
CA PRO A 110 -12.57 -6.70 1.26
C PRO A 110 -12.42 -5.33 0.58
N MET A 111 -11.87 -5.30 -0.63
CA MET A 111 -11.90 -4.12 -1.48
C MET A 111 -13.36 -3.95 -1.93
N LYS A 112 -14.04 -2.93 -1.41
CA LYS A 112 -15.44 -2.65 -1.77
C LYS A 112 -15.48 -2.07 -3.17
N GLU A 113 -15.79 -2.90 -4.11
CA GLU A 113 -16.36 -2.51 -5.38
C GLU A 113 -17.89 -2.50 -5.21
N GLU A 114 -18.57 -1.40 -5.51
CA GLU A 114 -20.03 -1.35 -5.42
C GLU A 114 -20.65 -2.19 -6.55
N HIS A 115 -20.68 -3.50 -6.38
CA HIS A 115 -21.56 -4.39 -7.17
C HIS A 115 -22.97 -4.31 -6.60
N SER A 116 -23.77 -3.32 -7.01
CA SER A 116 -25.21 -3.45 -6.87
C SER A 116 -25.68 -4.45 -7.92
N HIS A 117 -25.66 -5.74 -7.57
CA HIS A 117 -26.48 -6.73 -8.25
C HIS A 117 -27.94 -6.36 -8.00
N GLY A 118 -28.51 -5.58 -8.91
CA GLY A 118 -29.96 -5.51 -9.02
C GLY A 118 -30.44 -6.89 -9.43
N GLU A 119 -30.94 -7.65 -8.49
CA GLU A 119 -31.75 -8.84 -8.76
C GLU A 119 -33.04 -8.40 -9.46
N GLU A 120 -32.98 -8.23 -10.77
CA GLU A 120 -34.18 -8.34 -11.59
C GLU A 120 -34.32 -9.79 -12.03
N HIS A 121 -34.83 -10.65 -11.15
CA HIS A 121 -35.52 -11.88 -11.56
C HIS A 121 -36.86 -11.48 -12.18
N ALA A 122 -36.84 -11.13 -13.48
CA ALA A 122 -38.03 -11.24 -14.30
C ALA A 122 -38.27 -12.73 -14.55
N GLY A 123 -39.22 -13.26 -13.83
CA GLY A 123 -39.72 -14.61 -14.08
C GLY A 123 -40.35 -14.68 -15.47
N ASP A 124 -39.76 -15.49 -16.34
CA ASP A 124 -40.49 -15.98 -17.51
C ASP A 124 -40.52 -17.52 -17.46
N GLY A 125 -41.75 -18.02 -17.38
CA GLY A 125 -42.02 -19.42 -17.22
C GLY A 125 -41.86 -20.16 -18.55
N HIS A 126 -41.00 -21.17 -18.59
CA HIS A 126 -41.12 -22.26 -19.55
C HIS A 126 -41.25 -23.61 -18.84
N LYS A 127 -42.43 -24.22 -19.05
CA LYS A 127 -42.75 -25.59 -18.72
C LYS A 127 -42.03 -26.56 -19.67
N GLY A 128 -41.53 -27.67 -19.09
CA GLY A 128 -41.53 -29.02 -19.69
C GLY A 128 -40.23 -29.42 -20.38
N GLU A 129 -39.49 -30.33 -19.79
CA GLU A 129 -39.47 -31.75 -20.14
C GLU A 129 -38.42 -32.48 -19.32
N THR A 130 -38.82 -33.66 -18.86
CA THR A 130 -38.07 -34.63 -18.04
C THR A 130 -37.02 -35.35 -18.89
N HIS A 131 -35.76 -35.42 -18.42
CA HIS A 131 -34.86 -36.54 -18.70
C HIS A 131 -33.99 -36.83 -17.48
N ASP A 132 -34.13 -38.07 -16.99
CA ASP A 132 -33.26 -38.74 -16.03
C ASP A 132 -31.83 -38.85 -16.57
N ALA A 133 -30.82 -38.59 -15.72
CA ALA A 133 -29.71 -39.50 -15.51
C ALA A 133 -28.54 -38.87 -14.72
N HIS A 134 -28.19 -39.58 -13.64
CA HIS A 134 -26.88 -39.70 -13.00
C HIS A 134 -26.27 -38.49 -12.27
N GLU A 135 -26.53 -38.49 -10.94
CA GLU A 135 -25.70 -37.87 -9.91
C GLU A 135 -24.24 -38.38 -9.97
N VAL A 136 -23.30 -37.47 -10.20
CA VAL A 136 -21.95 -37.58 -9.66
C VAL A 136 -21.76 -36.34 -8.79
N ARG A 137 -21.93 -36.51 -7.48
CA ARG A 137 -21.57 -35.50 -6.48
C ARG A 137 -20.04 -35.36 -6.48
N GLY A 138 -19.53 -34.26 -7.09
CA GLY A 138 -18.23 -33.72 -6.78
C GLY A 138 -18.30 -32.99 -5.45
N PRO A 139 -17.16 -32.82 -4.70
CA PRO A 139 -17.17 -32.11 -3.43
C PRO A 139 -17.60 -30.66 -3.66
N ASP A 140 -18.55 -30.19 -2.86
CA ASP A 140 -19.02 -28.81 -2.79
C ASP A 140 -17.80 -27.90 -2.50
N HIS A 141 -17.30 -27.24 -3.53
CA HIS A 141 -16.52 -26.05 -3.38
C HIS A 141 -17.52 -24.92 -3.11
N ASP A 142 -17.73 -24.61 -1.85
CA ASP A 142 -18.25 -23.33 -1.43
C ASP A 142 -17.19 -22.27 -1.79
N ASP A 143 -17.11 -21.90 -3.07
CA ASP A 143 -16.48 -20.67 -3.52
C ASP A 143 -17.35 -19.52 -3.02
N HIS A 144 -17.18 -19.18 -1.74
CA HIS A 144 -17.53 -17.85 -1.28
C HIS A 144 -16.69 -16.88 -2.14
N ASP A 145 -17.38 -16.10 -2.94
CA ASP A 145 -16.87 -14.92 -3.64
C ASP A 145 -16.27 -13.95 -2.60
N GLN A 146 -15.07 -14.30 -2.12
CA GLN A 146 -14.26 -13.43 -1.28
C GLN A 146 -13.60 -12.43 -2.24
N GLY A 147 -14.32 -11.31 -2.46
CA GLY A 147 -13.81 -10.19 -3.24
C GLY A 147 -12.34 -9.91 -2.90
N THR A 148 -11.58 -9.40 -3.86
CA THR A 148 -10.15 -9.07 -3.72
C THR A 148 -9.91 -8.32 -2.41
N LEU A 149 -8.96 -8.80 -1.58
CA LEU A 149 -8.62 -8.15 -0.32
C LEU A 149 -7.86 -6.85 -0.58
N ASP A 150 -8.26 -5.80 0.13
CA ASP A 150 -7.66 -4.46 0.01
C ASP A 150 -6.21 -4.47 0.54
N PRO A 151 -5.20 -4.16 -0.29
CA PRO A 151 -3.80 -4.11 0.12
C PRO A 151 -3.38 -2.78 0.76
N HIS A 152 -4.22 -1.71 0.71
CA HIS A 152 -3.84 -0.32 1.01
C HIS A 152 -3.72 -0.02 2.51
N ILE A 153 -3.16 -0.97 3.29
CA ILE A 153 -3.02 -0.91 4.75
C ILE A 153 -2.18 0.26 5.26
N TRP A 154 -1.32 0.83 4.42
CA TRP A 154 -0.46 1.97 4.79
C TRP A 154 -1.20 3.30 4.91
N LEU A 155 -2.50 3.36 4.54
CA LEU A 155 -3.32 4.57 4.65
C LEU A 155 -4.07 4.68 5.99
N ASP A 156 -3.80 3.77 6.93
CA ASP A 156 -4.27 3.83 8.32
C ASP A 156 -3.07 3.89 9.29
N PRO A 157 -2.87 4.99 10.02
CA PRO A 157 -1.78 5.11 11.00
C PRO A 157 -1.74 4.00 12.05
N ALA A 158 -2.90 3.44 12.43
CA ALA A 158 -2.94 2.33 13.39
C ALA A 158 -2.35 1.04 12.80
N LEU A 159 -2.61 0.76 11.51
CA LEU A 159 -2.04 -0.40 10.82
C LEU A 159 -0.55 -0.19 10.50
N VAL A 160 -0.11 1.05 10.31
CA VAL A 160 1.32 1.35 10.13
C VAL A 160 2.12 1.01 11.37
N LYS A 161 1.58 1.09 12.60
CA LYS A 161 2.29 0.62 13.81
C LYS A 161 2.65 -0.86 13.74
N ILE A 162 1.77 -1.70 13.19
CA ILE A 162 2.04 -3.13 12.99
C ILE A 162 3.20 -3.30 12.00
N GLN A 163 3.17 -2.54 10.89
CA GLN A 163 4.25 -2.55 9.90
C GLN A 163 5.58 -2.06 10.50
N VAL A 164 5.55 -1.04 11.36
CA VAL A 164 6.74 -0.52 12.07
C VAL A 164 7.38 -1.59 12.96
N ALA A 165 6.57 -2.41 13.65
CA ALA A 165 7.09 -3.51 14.44
C ALA A 165 7.82 -4.55 13.58
N SER A 166 7.23 -4.96 12.45
CA SER A 166 7.85 -5.89 11.50
C SER A 166 9.13 -5.32 10.87
N ILE A 167 9.14 -4.02 10.52
CA ILE A 167 10.32 -3.33 10.00
C ILE A 167 11.45 -3.31 11.03
N ARG A 168 11.15 -2.96 12.29
CA ARG A 168 12.13 -2.96 13.40
C ARG A 168 12.76 -4.34 13.58
N GLU A 169 11.94 -5.39 13.58
CA GLU A 169 12.43 -6.77 13.75
C GLU A 169 13.30 -7.21 12.57
N GLY A 170 12.86 -6.92 11.36
CA GLY A 170 13.64 -7.22 10.15
C GLY A 170 14.99 -6.50 10.13
N LEU A 171 15.02 -5.21 10.43
CA LEU A 171 16.26 -4.44 10.52
C LEU A 171 17.18 -4.96 11.62
N SER A 172 16.64 -5.29 12.80
CA SER A 172 17.42 -5.85 13.90
C SER A 172 18.01 -7.24 13.58
N THR A 173 17.38 -7.99 12.68
CA THR A 173 17.89 -9.29 12.21
C THR A 173 19.10 -9.14 11.30
N VAL A 174 19.07 -8.18 10.35
CA VAL A 174 20.18 -7.99 9.38
C VAL A 174 21.28 -7.07 9.90
N ASP A 175 20.99 -6.33 10.96
CA ASP A 175 21.91 -5.37 11.59
C ASP A 175 21.71 -5.32 13.13
N PRO A 176 22.10 -6.40 13.82
CA PRO A 176 21.86 -6.54 15.26
C PRO A 176 22.63 -5.52 16.13
N GLU A 177 23.72 -4.96 15.62
CA GLU A 177 24.50 -3.94 16.36
C GLU A 177 23.72 -2.64 16.59
N ARG A 178 22.72 -2.35 15.71
CA ARG A 178 21.86 -1.17 15.82
C ARG A 178 20.43 -1.47 16.30
N ALA A 179 20.16 -2.66 16.83
CA ALA A 179 18.82 -3.06 17.29
C ALA A 179 18.21 -2.11 18.32
N ASP A 180 19.01 -1.60 19.29
CA ASP A 180 18.55 -0.63 20.29
C ASP A 180 18.16 0.72 19.67
N LEU A 181 18.89 1.17 18.66
CA LEU A 181 18.55 2.38 17.89
C LEU A 181 17.22 2.20 17.15
N TYR A 182 17.05 1.08 16.46
CA TYR A 182 15.79 0.77 15.75
C TYR A 182 14.62 0.70 16.71
N ALA A 183 14.79 0.08 17.89
CA ALA A 183 13.76 0.02 18.91
C ALA A 183 13.41 1.41 19.48
N ALA A 184 14.38 2.29 19.68
CA ALA A 184 14.14 3.65 20.14
C ALA A 184 13.38 4.48 19.07
N ASN A 185 13.83 4.41 17.82
CA ASN A 185 13.21 5.13 16.70
C ASN A 185 11.79 4.63 16.40
N ALA A 186 11.55 3.31 16.45
CA ALA A 186 10.21 2.74 16.29
C ALA A 186 9.25 3.29 17.34
N ARG A 187 9.63 3.30 18.62
CA ARG A 187 8.81 3.91 19.69
C ARG A 187 8.55 5.41 19.49
N ALA A 188 9.52 6.14 18.96
CA ALA A 188 9.33 7.56 18.65
C ALA A 188 8.34 7.73 17.49
N PHE A 189 8.48 6.93 16.45
CA PHE A 189 7.58 6.97 15.29
C PHE A 189 6.16 6.52 15.64
N GLU A 190 5.97 5.52 16.50
CA GLU A 190 4.65 5.13 17.00
C GLU A 190 3.92 6.30 17.69
N LYS A 191 4.63 7.15 18.44
CA LYS A 191 4.05 8.38 19.03
C LYS A 191 3.68 9.42 17.99
N GLU A 192 4.49 9.56 16.92
CA GLU A 192 4.15 10.44 15.79
C GLU A 192 2.88 9.94 15.08
N LEU A 193 2.72 8.61 14.93
CA LEU A 193 1.52 7.99 14.37
C LEU A 193 0.27 8.25 15.23
N ASP A 194 0.39 8.18 16.57
CA ASP A 194 -0.71 8.56 17.49
C ASP A 194 -1.11 10.03 17.32
N THR A 195 -0.12 10.91 17.21
CA THR A 195 -0.36 12.34 17.00
C THR A 195 -1.06 12.59 15.67
N LEU A 196 -0.58 11.94 14.60
CA LEU A 196 -1.17 12.05 13.26
C LEU A 196 -2.63 11.55 13.24
N ASP A 197 -2.92 10.42 13.90
CA ASP A 197 -4.29 9.90 14.00
C ASP A 197 -5.22 10.91 14.68
N LEU A 198 -4.78 11.50 15.80
CA LEU A 198 -5.57 12.54 16.52
C LEU A 198 -5.78 13.79 15.67
N GLU A 199 -4.78 14.26 14.95
CA GLU A 199 -4.88 15.40 14.04
C GLU A 199 -5.91 15.14 12.93
N ILE A 200 -5.85 13.97 12.27
CA ILE A 200 -6.79 13.58 11.22
C ILE A 200 -8.22 13.50 11.78
N ARG A 201 -8.40 12.88 12.96
CA ARG A 201 -9.71 12.84 13.63
C ARG A 201 -10.26 14.24 13.90
N SER A 202 -9.41 15.16 14.39
CA SER A 202 -9.79 16.54 14.65
C SER A 202 -10.24 17.29 13.38
N ILE A 203 -9.55 17.07 12.25
CA ILE A 203 -9.91 17.67 10.96
C ILE A 203 -11.26 17.14 10.46
N LEU A 204 -11.54 15.85 10.62
CA LEU A 204 -12.72 15.18 10.08
C LEU A 204 -13.93 15.18 11.03
N GLN A 205 -13.73 15.48 12.33
CA GLN A 205 -14.79 15.50 13.34
C GLN A 205 -15.97 16.42 13.00
N PRO A 206 -15.75 17.64 12.45
CA PRO A 206 -16.85 18.56 12.14
C PRO A 206 -17.79 18.09 11.04
N LEU A 207 -17.40 17.08 10.23
CA LEU A 207 -18.21 16.61 9.12
C LEU A 207 -19.51 15.96 9.59
N PRO A 208 -20.69 16.40 9.07
CA PRO A 208 -21.96 15.76 9.32
C PRO A 208 -21.97 14.30 8.84
N GLN A 209 -22.74 13.43 9.50
CA GLN A 209 -22.77 12.00 9.18
C GLN A 209 -23.26 11.73 7.75
N GLU A 210 -24.20 12.50 7.26
CA GLU A 210 -24.76 12.40 5.92
C GLU A 210 -23.82 12.86 4.81
N LYS A 211 -22.73 13.55 5.17
CA LYS A 211 -21.73 14.07 4.25
C LYS A 211 -20.40 13.32 4.32
N ARG A 212 -20.42 12.03 4.63
CA ARG A 212 -19.18 11.24 4.81
C ARG A 212 -18.85 10.33 3.65
N THR A 213 -19.59 10.43 2.53
CA THR A 213 -19.33 9.64 1.31
C THR A 213 -18.56 10.46 0.28
N PHE A 214 -17.51 9.88 -0.29
CA PHE A 214 -16.71 10.48 -1.35
C PHE A 214 -16.50 9.54 -2.52
N LEU A 215 -16.37 10.11 -3.72
CA LEU A 215 -16.03 9.39 -4.94
C LEU A 215 -14.51 9.40 -5.15
N VAL A 216 -13.96 8.26 -5.52
CA VAL A 216 -12.54 8.09 -5.85
C VAL A 216 -12.42 7.26 -7.14
N PHE A 217 -11.39 7.50 -7.96
CA PHE A 217 -11.21 6.69 -9.16
C PHE A 217 -10.87 5.24 -8.78
N HIS A 218 -9.71 4.99 -8.19
CA HIS A 218 -9.28 3.69 -7.67
C HIS A 218 -9.53 3.60 -6.15
N PRO A 219 -10.11 2.49 -5.62
CA PRO A 219 -10.57 2.37 -4.23
C PRO A 219 -9.43 2.16 -3.21
N SER A 220 -8.39 3.00 -3.24
CA SER A 220 -7.23 2.88 -2.37
C SER A 220 -7.43 3.39 -0.93
N TRP A 221 -8.46 4.20 -0.67
CA TRP A 221 -8.65 4.88 0.62
C TRP A 221 -9.56 4.13 1.61
N GLY A 222 -9.78 2.82 1.39
CA GLY A 222 -10.71 2.00 2.18
C GLY A 222 -10.38 1.94 3.67
N TYR A 223 -9.11 1.73 4.04
CA TYR A 223 -8.68 1.72 5.44
C TYR A 223 -8.76 3.09 6.08
N PHE A 224 -8.35 4.15 5.38
CA PHE A 224 -8.53 5.52 5.83
C PHE A 224 -10.01 5.83 6.08
N ALA A 225 -10.88 5.51 5.13
CA ALA A 225 -12.31 5.70 5.26
C ALA A 225 -12.86 4.96 6.49
N LYS A 226 -12.51 3.69 6.67
CA LYS A 226 -12.92 2.89 7.84
C LYS A 226 -12.44 3.49 9.16
N ALA A 227 -11.17 3.92 9.25
CA ALA A 227 -10.57 4.47 10.47
C ALA A 227 -11.24 5.76 10.92
N TYR A 228 -11.73 6.57 9.98
CA TYR A 228 -12.26 7.90 10.25
C TYR A 228 -13.76 8.04 9.98
N GLY A 229 -14.48 6.93 9.80
CA GLY A 229 -15.94 6.93 9.63
C GLY A 229 -16.40 7.59 8.33
N LEU A 230 -15.59 7.48 7.26
CA LEU A 230 -15.94 7.88 5.90
C LEU A 230 -16.41 6.68 5.09
N THR A 231 -17.09 6.93 3.97
CA THR A 231 -17.50 5.90 2.99
C THR A 231 -16.87 6.21 1.64
N GLN A 232 -16.09 5.28 1.12
CA GLN A 232 -15.51 5.34 -0.20
C GLN A 232 -16.43 4.69 -1.23
N ALA A 233 -16.70 5.37 -2.34
CA ALA A 233 -17.31 4.80 -3.53
C ALA A 233 -16.34 4.91 -4.71
N SER A 234 -16.10 3.79 -5.43
CA SER A 234 -15.14 3.73 -6.54
C SER A 234 -15.77 4.04 -7.90
N ILE A 235 -14.95 4.57 -8.81
CA ILE A 235 -15.32 4.82 -10.21
C ILE A 235 -14.92 3.64 -11.08
N GLU A 236 -13.73 3.10 -10.90
CA GLU A 236 -13.30 1.91 -11.62
C GLU A 236 -14.14 0.69 -11.23
N VAL A 237 -14.25 -0.26 -12.15
CA VAL A 237 -14.96 -1.52 -11.97
C VAL A 237 -13.99 -2.66 -12.28
N ASP A 238 -13.81 -3.59 -11.33
CA ASP A 238 -12.87 -4.73 -11.43
C ASP A 238 -11.44 -4.29 -11.84
N GLY A 239 -10.95 -3.17 -11.29
CA GLY A 239 -9.62 -2.64 -11.61
C GLY A 239 -9.48 -2.08 -13.02
N LYS A 240 -10.59 -1.80 -13.73
CA LYS A 240 -10.61 -1.34 -15.12
C LYS A 240 -11.38 -0.02 -15.27
N GLU A 241 -11.10 0.67 -16.37
CA GLU A 241 -11.93 1.81 -16.81
C GLU A 241 -13.40 1.37 -16.96
N PRO A 242 -14.36 2.16 -16.45
CA PRO A 242 -15.78 1.82 -16.49
C PRO A 242 -16.30 1.71 -17.93
N SER A 243 -17.16 0.73 -18.19
CA SER A 243 -17.91 0.65 -19.44
C SER A 243 -18.90 1.82 -19.56
N PRO A 244 -19.45 2.11 -20.75
CA PRO A 244 -20.49 3.14 -20.91
C PRO A 244 -21.71 2.95 -19.99
N ARG A 245 -22.08 1.68 -19.69
CA ARG A 245 -23.16 1.34 -18.75
C ARG A 245 -22.79 1.68 -17.32
N ASP A 246 -21.58 1.31 -16.89
CA ASP A 246 -21.08 1.61 -15.55
C ASP A 246 -20.92 3.11 -15.35
N LEU A 247 -20.40 3.81 -16.35
CA LEU A 247 -20.29 5.27 -16.34
C LEU A 247 -21.64 5.94 -16.08
N ALA A 248 -22.71 5.49 -16.78
CA ALA A 248 -24.05 6.02 -16.58
C ALA A 248 -24.57 5.75 -15.16
N ARG A 249 -24.33 4.55 -14.62
CA ARG A 249 -24.71 4.16 -13.24
C ARG A 249 -23.96 5.01 -12.19
N ILE A 250 -22.65 5.17 -12.33
CA ILE A 250 -21.82 5.98 -11.44
C ILE A 250 -22.24 7.45 -11.45
N ILE A 251 -22.56 8.01 -12.63
CA ILE A 251 -23.09 9.37 -12.76
C ILE A 251 -24.42 9.51 -12.03
N ALA A 252 -25.33 8.53 -12.17
CA ALA A 252 -26.61 8.55 -11.46
C ALA A 252 -26.41 8.52 -9.93
N ALA A 253 -25.61 7.59 -9.42
CA ALA A 253 -25.27 7.49 -8.00
C ALA A 253 -24.56 8.74 -7.47
N GLY A 254 -23.64 9.32 -8.25
CA GLY A 254 -22.96 10.58 -7.89
C GLY A 254 -23.90 11.78 -7.80
N LYS A 255 -24.94 11.83 -8.65
CA LYS A 255 -26.01 12.88 -8.56
C LYS A 255 -26.89 12.65 -7.34
N GLU A 256 -27.29 11.42 -7.07
CA GLU A 256 -28.14 11.05 -5.94
C GLU A 256 -27.46 11.32 -4.59
N SER A 257 -26.16 10.94 -4.48
CA SER A 257 -25.35 11.22 -3.27
C SER A 257 -25.00 12.71 -3.11
N GLY A 258 -25.23 13.53 -4.14
CA GLY A 258 -24.85 14.94 -4.13
C GLY A 258 -23.33 15.18 -4.10
N ALA A 259 -22.54 14.22 -4.57
CA ALA A 259 -21.08 14.30 -4.56
C ALA A 259 -20.57 15.57 -5.24
N LYS A 260 -19.73 16.34 -4.52
CA LYS A 260 -19.16 17.61 -4.99
C LYS A 260 -17.71 17.48 -5.46
N VAL A 261 -17.08 16.36 -5.15
CA VAL A 261 -15.68 16.10 -5.48
C VAL A 261 -15.47 14.66 -5.94
N VAL A 262 -14.62 14.52 -6.94
CA VAL A 262 -14.06 13.25 -7.41
C VAL A 262 -12.56 13.26 -7.14
N PHE A 263 -12.09 12.31 -6.32
CA PHE A 263 -10.68 12.15 -6.04
C PHE A 263 -10.04 11.24 -7.08
N VAL A 264 -8.90 11.66 -7.62
CA VAL A 264 -8.14 10.91 -8.62
C VAL A 264 -6.69 10.72 -8.17
N GLN A 265 -6.11 9.57 -8.54
CA GLN A 265 -4.74 9.23 -8.22
C GLN A 265 -3.84 9.44 -9.45
N PRO A 266 -2.58 9.93 -9.28
CA PRO A 266 -1.66 10.17 -10.40
C PRO A 266 -1.30 8.91 -11.21
N GLN A 267 -1.48 7.72 -10.61
CA GLN A 267 -1.19 6.42 -11.21
C GLN A 267 -2.20 5.99 -12.28
N PHE A 268 -3.34 6.69 -12.40
CA PHE A 268 -4.44 6.30 -13.27
C PHE A 268 -4.84 7.42 -14.25
N SER A 269 -5.57 7.04 -15.31
CA SER A 269 -6.13 7.99 -16.25
C SER A 269 -7.26 8.82 -15.63
N GLU A 270 -7.23 10.13 -15.83
CA GLU A 270 -8.30 11.02 -15.35
C GLU A 270 -9.50 11.12 -16.30
N LYS A 271 -9.49 10.43 -17.45
CA LYS A 271 -10.50 10.64 -18.50
C LYS A 271 -11.92 10.36 -18.03
N SER A 272 -12.15 9.18 -17.45
CA SER A 272 -13.49 8.79 -16.95
C SER A 272 -13.91 9.63 -15.77
N ALA A 273 -12.98 9.91 -14.84
CA ALA A 273 -13.22 10.80 -13.71
C ALA A 273 -13.63 12.21 -14.16
N ALA A 274 -13.00 12.76 -15.21
CA ALA A 274 -13.34 14.07 -15.77
C ALA A 274 -14.75 14.10 -16.38
N VAL A 275 -15.16 13.03 -17.07
CA VAL A 275 -16.52 12.91 -17.60
C VAL A 275 -17.54 12.88 -16.46
N ILE A 276 -17.31 12.04 -15.44
CA ILE A 276 -18.20 11.92 -14.28
C ILE A 276 -18.29 13.25 -13.55
N ALA A 277 -17.16 13.85 -13.16
CA ALA A 277 -17.12 15.12 -12.45
C ALA A 277 -17.91 16.23 -13.18
N LYS A 278 -17.73 16.34 -14.50
CA LYS A 278 -18.49 17.30 -15.34
C LYS A 278 -19.98 17.02 -15.31
N GLN A 279 -20.41 15.77 -15.37
CA GLN A 279 -21.83 15.37 -15.42
C GLN A 279 -22.56 15.56 -14.09
N ILE A 280 -21.85 15.43 -12.97
CA ILE A 280 -22.43 15.61 -11.62
C ILE A 280 -22.17 17.01 -11.05
N GLY A 281 -21.42 17.87 -11.75
CA GLY A 281 -21.05 19.20 -11.28
C GLY A 281 -20.03 19.19 -10.16
N ALA A 282 -19.17 18.17 -10.10
CA ALA A 282 -18.13 18.00 -9.08
C ALA A 282 -16.77 18.57 -9.53
N LYS A 283 -15.91 18.88 -8.55
CA LYS A 283 -14.49 19.22 -8.77
C LYS A 283 -13.64 17.96 -8.76
N ILE A 284 -12.54 17.99 -9.51
CA ILE A 284 -11.51 16.96 -9.42
C ILE A 284 -10.45 17.42 -8.42
N VAL A 285 -10.07 16.52 -7.50
CA VAL A 285 -8.97 16.72 -6.56
C VAL A 285 -8.01 15.54 -6.65
N ARG A 286 -6.70 15.84 -6.81
CA ARG A 286 -5.67 14.81 -6.87
C ARG A 286 -5.23 14.43 -5.47
N LEU A 287 -5.26 13.13 -5.15
CA LEU A 287 -4.72 12.54 -3.94
C LEU A 287 -3.83 11.36 -4.33
N ASP A 288 -2.58 11.40 -3.90
CA ASP A 288 -1.61 10.32 -4.17
C ASP A 288 -1.49 9.37 -2.97
N PRO A 289 -2.04 8.14 -3.05
CA PRO A 289 -1.90 7.16 -1.97
C PRO A 289 -0.46 6.67 -1.79
N LEU A 290 0.43 6.93 -2.77
CA LEU A 290 1.83 6.52 -2.78
C LEU A 290 2.82 7.68 -2.55
N ALA A 291 2.35 8.82 -2.05
CA ALA A 291 3.19 9.98 -1.82
C ALA A 291 4.37 9.68 -0.87
N ALA A 292 5.54 10.27 -1.18
CA ALA A 292 6.77 10.09 -0.41
C ALA A 292 6.70 10.76 0.97
N ASP A 293 6.12 11.96 1.06
CA ASP A 293 5.83 12.61 2.34
C ASP A 293 4.51 12.08 2.90
N TRP A 294 4.57 10.84 3.35
CA TRP A 294 3.39 10.05 3.74
C TRP A 294 2.54 10.72 4.83
N ALA A 295 3.14 11.23 5.89
CA ALA A 295 2.40 11.81 7.01
C ALA A 295 1.67 13.10 6.61
N GLU A 296 2.35 13.98 5.87
CA GLU A 296 1.73 15.23 5.38
C GLU A 296 0.69 14.95 4.29
N ASN A 297 0.90 13.90 3.50
CA ASN A 297 -0.10 13.43 2.54
C ASN A 297 -1.41 13.00 3.23
N LEU A 298 -1.35 12.26 4.34
CA LEU A 298 -2.56 11.89 5.09
C LEU A 298 -3.26 13.12 5.70
N ARG A 299 -2.51 14.11 6.22
CA ARG A 299 -3.08 15.40 6.68
C ARG A 299 -3.76 16.14 5.55
N SER A 300 -3.10 16.20 4.39
CA SER A 300 -3.62 16.86 3.19
C SER A 300 -4.85 16.16 2.65
N ALA A 301 -4.88 14.82 2.68
CA ALA A 301 -6.06 14.04 2.35
C ALA A 301 -7.23 14.35 3.29
N ALA A 302 -6.98 14.37 4.61
CA ALA A 302 -8.02 14.71 5.60
C ALA A 302 -8.60 16.11 5.33
N ARG A 303 -7.76 17.12 5.09
CA ARG A 303 -8.21 18.48 4.73
C ARG A 303 -8.98 18.52 3.41
N ALA A 304 -8.54 17.74 2.40
CA ALA A 304 -9.22 17.65 1.12
C ALA A 304 -10.59 16.99 1.26
N PHE A 305 -10.72 15.92 2.05
CA PHE A 305 -12.01 15.30 2.34
C PHE A 305 -12.92 16.25 3.13
N ALA A 306 -12.42 16.93 4.17
CA ALA A 306 -13.21 17.92 4.92
C ALA A 306 -13.71 19.04 4.01
N GLY A 307 -12.82 19.72 3.28
CA GLY A 307 -13.21 20.84 2.41
C GLY A 307 -14.02 20.43 1.17
N ALA A 308 -14.06 19.14 0.83
CA ALA A 308 -14.89 18.62 -0.23
C ALA A 308 -16.32 18.28 0.22
N LEU A 309 -16.46 17.94 1.50
CA LEU A 309 -17.70 17.43 2.08
C LEU A 309 -18.45 18.48 2.94
N GLU A 310 -17.83 19.65 3.17
CA GLU A 310 -18.50 20.83 3.72
C GLU A 310 -19.54 21.42 2.72
#